data_c1035b03f716d6b467ad1cc628e0245d
#
_entry.id   c1035b03f716d6b467ad1cc628e0245d
#
_cell.length_a   1.000
_cell.length_b   1.000
_cell.length_c   1.000
_cell.angle_alpha   90.00
_cell.angle_beta   90.00
_cell.angle_gamma   90.00
#
_symmetry.space_group_name_H-M   'P 1'
#
loop_
_entity.id
_entity.type
_entity.pdbx_description
1 polymer ?
#
loop_
_entity_poly.entity_id
_entity_poly.type
_entity_poly.pdbx_seq_one_letter_code
_entity_poly.pdbx_strand_id
1 'polypeptide(L)'
;SFFAGIISPLYRGLVLYIGGVQSNVLDIIFADILFYMCYGILFIFLYWNRQKSTLTNFFAAIVISDSFSNMLEVSYLMRFKGINYHIFQTLIIVAFFRATIVICVILLLDYYNFLLRRQEHEERYRKLVMITSNVKSEIYFMNKNNMEIEDVMKKAYYLYKFLSEEGYPEQLRETSLDV
;
A
#
# COMPACT_ATOMS: atom_id res chain seq x y z
N SER A 1 -3.40 7.13 -18.42
CA SER A 1 -3.72 8.37 -19.18
C SER A 1 -4.21 8.09 -20.61
N PHE A 2 -3.66 7.10 -21.33
CA PHE A 2 -4.08 6.78 -22.72
C PHE A 2 -5.58 6.43 -22.81
N PHE A 3 -6.08 5.57 -21.92
CA PHE A 3 -7.49 5.22 -21.87
C PHE A 3 -8.41 6.41 -21.59
N ALA A 4 -8.00 7.31 -20.68
CA ALA A 4 -8.76 8.53 -20.39
C ALA A 4 -8.82 9.46 -21.62
N GLY A 5 -7.73 9.53 -22.39
CA GLY A 5 -7.65 10.33 -23.62
C GLY A 5 -8.58 9.85 -24.75
N ILE A 6 -9.05 8.59 -24.69
CA ILE A 6 -10.01 8.05 -25.67
C ILE A 6 -11.43 8.07 -25.10
N ILE A 7 -11.60 7.61 -23.87
CA ILE A 7 -12.94 7.44 -23.27
C ILE A 7 -13.59 8.80 -22.96
N SER A 8 -12.84 9.78 -22.44
CA SER A 8 -13.39 11.08 -22.07
C SER A 8 -13.95 11.87 -23.24
N PRO A 9 -13.25 12.04 -24.39
CA PRO A 9 -13.79 12.70 -25.56
C PRO A 9 -15.01 12.01 -26.15
N LEU A 10 -15.00 10.66 -26.18
CA LEU A 10 -16.15 9.88 -26.67
C LEU A 10 -17.37 10.03 -25.76
N TYR A 11 -17.17 9.95 -24.45
CA TYR A 11 -18.25 10.17 -23.48
C TYR A 11 -18.84 11.59 -23.58
N ARG A 12 -18.00 12.62 -23.65
CA ARG A 12 -18.43 14.01 -23.81
C ARG A 12 -19.18 14.23 -25.11
N GLY A 13 -18.68 13.64 -26.23
CA GLY A 13 -19.34 13.68 -27.51
C GLY A 13 -20.73 13.01 -27.49
N LEU A 14 -20.86 11.87 -26.81
CA LEU A 14 -22.12 11.14 -26.66
C LEU A 14 -23.12 11.94 -25.83
N VAL A 15 -22.68 12.55 -24.72
CA VAL A 15 -23.54 13.40 -23.87
C VAL A 15 -24.05 14.62 -24.62
N LEU A 16 -23.20 15.29 -25.41
CA LEU A 16 -23.58 16.45 -26.23
C LEU A 16 -24.55 16.06 -27.36
N TYR A 17 -24.34 14.90 -27.98
CA TYR A 17 -25.22 14.36 -29.01
C TYR A 17 -26.64 14.07 -28.46
N ILE A 18 -26.72 13.39 -27.28
CA ILE A 18 -28.00 13.13 -26.61
C ILE A 18 -28.67 14.44 -26.14
N GLY A 19 -27.88 15.43 -25.71
CA GLY A 19 -28.36 16.75 -25.27
C GLY A 19 -28.87 17.65 -26.41
N GLY A 20 -28.85 17.17 -27.66
CA GLY A 20 -29.40 17.90 -28.81
C GLY A 20 -28.52 19.03 -29.34
N VAL A 21 -27.27 19.16 -28.86
CA VAL A 21 -26.29 20.14 -29.34
C VAL A 21 -25.59 19.56 -30.56
N GLN A 22 -26.23 19.63 -31.74
CA GLN A 22 -25.69 19.05 -32.96
C GLN A 22 -24.60 19.90 -33.66
N SER A 23 -24.52 21.21 -33.35
CA SER A 23 -23.53 22.09 -33.96
C SER A 23 -22.18 21.97 -33.23
N ASN A 24 -21.13 21.60 -33.95
CA ASN A 24 -19.73 21.57 -33.53
C ASN A 24 -19.31 20.43 -32.58
N VAL A 25 -20.08 19.32 -32.45
CA VAL A 25 -19.69 18.18 -31.60
C VAL A 25 -18.33 17.59 -32.03
N LEU A 26 -18.06 17.51 -33.33
CA LEU A 26 -16.77 17.02 -33.85
C LEU A 26 -15.60 17.93 -33.46
N ASP A 27 -15.78 19.25 -33.50
CA ASP A 27 -14.75 20.20 -33.10
C ASP A 27 -14.41 20.08 -31.60
N ILE A 28 -15.43 19.83 -30.76
CA ILE A 28 -15.24 19.63 -29.31
C ILE A 28 -14.51 18.30 -29.05
N ILE A 29 -14.88 17.21 -29.70
CA ILE A 29 -14.18 15.92 -29.56
C ILE A 29 -12.72 16.05 -29.98
N PHE A 30 -12.47 16.73 -31.10
CA PHE A 30 -11.10 16.95 -31.57
C PHE A 30 -10.27 17.81 -30.63
N ALA A 31 -10.87 18.87 -30.05
CA ALA A 31 -10.26 19.71 -29.05
C ALA A 31 -9.87 18.91 -27.78
N ASP A 32 -10.74 18.02 -27.29
CA ASP A 32 -10.49 17.16 -26.16
C ASP A 32 -9.32 16.16 -26.46
N ILE A 33 -9.28 15.54 -27.64
CA ILE A 33 -8.18 14.67 -28.05
C ILE A 33 -6.86 15.43 -28.05
N LEU A 34 -6.85 16.64 -28.61
CA LEU A 34 -5.67 17.52 -28.65
C LEU A 34 -5.21 17.86 -27.26
N PHE A 35 -6.13 18.17 -26.33
CA PHE A 35 -5.84 18.39 -24.90
C PHE A 35 -5.11 17.20 -24.29
N TYR A 36 -5.66 15.98 -24.39
CA TYR A 36 -5.08 14.79 -23.76
C TYR A 36 -3.73 14.40 -24.37
N MET A 37 -3.57 14.56 -25.68
CA MET A 37 -2.28 14.33 -26.34
C MET A 37 -1.20 15.31 -25.84
N CYS A 38 -1.52 16.60 -25.83
CA CYS A 38 -0.61 17.63 -25.36
C CYS A 38 -0.25 17.43 -23.89
N TYR A 39 -1.25 17.20 -23.03
CA TYR A 39 -1.05 16.90 -21.60
C TYR A 39 -0.13 15.69 -21.39
N GLY A 40 -0.36 14.60 -22.10
CA GLY A 40 0.46 13.40 -21.99
C GLY A 40 1.92 13.63 -22.38
N ILE A 41 2.16 14.31 -23.49
CA ILE A 41 3.52 14.63 -23.98
C ILE A 41 4.24 15.55 -22.99
N LEU A 42 3.60 16.62 -22.54
CA LEU A 42 4.19 17.57 -21.59
C LEU A 42 4.47 16.91 -20.24
N PHE A 43 3.54 16.10 -19.73
CA PHE A 43 3.72 15.40 -18.47
C PHE A 43 4.89 14.41 -18.54
N ILE A 44 5.03 13.65 -19.62
CA ILE A 44 6.17 12.74 -19.82
C ILE A 44 7.47 13.54 -19.87
N PHE A 45 7.49 14.64 -20.61
CA PHE A 45 8.70 15.48 -20.75
C PHE A 45 9.11 16.13 -19.42
N LEU A 46 8.16 16.63 -18.65
CA LEU A 46 8.43 17.36 -17.40
C LEU A 46 8.73 16.44 -16.23
N TYR A 47 8.09 15.28 -16.16
CA TYR A 47 8.13 14.42 -14.98
C TYR A 47 8.87 13.10 -15.19
N TRP A 48 8.63 12.38 -16.29
CA TRP A 48 9.14 11.01 -16.48
C TRP A 48 10.66 10.94 -16.64
N ASN A 49 11.29 11.99 -17.14
CA ASN A 49 12.74 12.00 -17.40
C ASN A 49 13.59 12.46 -16.18
N ARG A 50 13.00 12.62 -14.99
CA ARG A 50 13.73 13.06 -13.78
C ARG A 50 13.90 11.91 -12.79
N GLN A 51 15.14 11.48 -12.55
CA GLN A 51 15.53 10.42 -11.62
C GLN A 51 15.17 10.65 -10.13
N LYS A 52 14.86 11.87 -9.73
CA LYS A 52 14.41 12.23 -8.36
C LYS A 52 13.16 13.08 -8.46
N SER A 53 12.00 12.44 -8.52
CA SER A 53 10.73 13.14 -8.47
C SER A 53 10.33 13.44 -7.02
N THR A 54 10.39 14.71 -6.64
CA THR A 54 9.78 15.20 -5.40
C THR A 54 8.31 15.51 -5.64
N LEU A 55 7.50 15.46 -4.58
CA LEU A 55 6.07 15.82 -4.64
C LEU A 55 5.86 17.20 -5.27
N THR A 56 6.76 18.14 -4.98
CA THR A 56 6.75 19.51 -5.54
C THR A 56 6.95 19.51 -7.06
N ASN A 57 7.88 18.70 -7.58
CA ASN A 57 8.11 18.57 -9.03
C ASN A 57 6.91 17.94 -9.73
N PHE A 58 6.26 16.98 -9.08
CA PHE A 58 5.04 16.35 -9.56
C PHE A 58 3.90 17.37 -9.66
N PHE A 59 3.69 18.18 -8.59
CA PHE A 59 2.70 19.26 -8.59
C PHE A 59 2.94 20.27 -9.72
N ALA A 60 4.17 20.76 -9.84
CA ALA A 60 4.54 21.71 -10.88
C ALA A 60 4.31 21.13 -12.29
N ALA A 61 4.67 19.86 -12.51
CA ALA A 61 4.44 19.19 -13.79
C ALA A 61 2.95 19.12 -14.15
N ILE A 62 2.09 18.77 -13.18
CA ILE A 62 0.63 18.74 -13.40
C ILE A 62 0.11 20.13 -13.74
N VAL A 63 0.43 21.15 -12.94
CA VAL A 63 -0.07 22.51 -13.15
C VAL A 63 0.35 23.06 -14.51
N ILE A 64 1.61 22.89 -14.88
CA ILE A 64 2.14 23.38 -16.17
C ILE A 64 1.48 22.61 -17.33
N SER A 65 1.42 21.27 -17.25
CA SER A 65 0.82 20.46 -18.31
C SER A 65 -0.66 20.76 -18.48
N ASP A 66 -1.42 20.89 -17.38
CA ASP A 66 -2.85 21.18 -17.42
C ASP A 66 -3.12 22.59 -17.96
N SER A 67 -2.39 23.60 -17.48
CA SER A 67 -2.54 24.99 -17.94
C SER A 67 -2.27 25.13 -19.43
N PHE A 68 -1.17 24.53 -19.92
CA PHE A 68 -0.78 24.62 -21.31
C PHE A 68 -1.74 23.87 -22.24
N SER A 69 -2.18 22.69 -21.83
CA SER A 69 -3.11 21.87 -22.61
C SER A 69 -4.50 22.51 -22.70
N ASN A 70 -5.01 23.07 -21.60
CA ASN A 70 -6.25 23.87 -21.60
C ASN A 70 -6.14 25.11 -22.49
N MET A 71 -4.97 25.78 -22.46
CA MET A 71 -4.75 26.92 -23.32
C MET A 71 -4.80 26.56 -24.81
N LEU A 72 -4.23 25.44 -25.20
CA LEU A 72 -4.32 24.92 -26.58
C LEU A 72 -5.76 24.55 -26.97
N GLU A 73 -6.47 23.85 -26.10
CA GLU A 73 -7.88 23.49 -26.32
C GLU A 73 -8.74 24.73 -26.56
N VAL A 74 -8.65 25.74 -25.67
CA VAL A 74 -9.41 26.96 -25.79
C VAL A 74 -9.02 27.78 -27.04
N SER A 75 -7.71 27.85 -27.37
CA SER A 75 -7.22 28.51 -28.59
C SER A 75 -7.82 27.88 -29.85
N TYR A 76 -7.87 26.53 -29.89
CA TYR A 76 -8.46 25.81 -31.00
C TYR A 76 -9.96 26.11 -31.13
N LEU A 77 -10.73 26.01 -30.04
CA LEU A 77 -12.18 26.26 -30.01
C LEU A 77 -12.52 27.71 -30.38
N MET A 78 -11.69 28.68 -29.98
CA MET A 78 -11.83 30.10 -30.36
C MET A 78 -11.29 30.41 -31.77
N ARG A 79 -10.83 29.40 -32.52
CA ARG A 79 -10.24 29.54 -33.84
C ARG A 79 -9.13 30.61 -33.90
N PHE A 80 -8.27 30.61 -32.84
CA PHE A 80 -7.14 31.53 -32.67
C PHE A 80 -7.51 33.05 -32.72
N LYS A 81 -8.76 33.39 -32.39
CA LYS A 81 -9.22 34.79 -32.37
C LYS A 81 -8.68 35.64 -31.21
N GLY A 82 -7.73 35.09 -30.45
CA GLY A 82 -7.11 35.75 -29.31
C GLY A 82 -7.70 35.31 -27.97
N ILE A 83 -6.82 35.03 -27.01
CA ILE A 83 -7.21 34.64 -25.63
C ILE A 83 -7.22 35.94 -24.81
N ASN A 84 -8.36 36.26 -24.20
CA ASN A 84 -8.45 37.36 -23.26
C ASN A 84 -7.69 37.02 -21.96
N TYR A 85 -7.05 38.04 -21.36
CA TYR A 85 -6.31 37.87 -20.09
C TYR A 85 -7.13 37.18 -19.00
N HIS A 86 -8.43 37.47 -18.90
CA HIS A 86 -9.33 36.83 -17.94
C HIS A 86 -9.47 35.33 -18.15
N ILE A 87 -9.51 34.85 -19.40
CA ILE A 87 -9.57 33.40 -19.71
C ILE A 87 -8.29 32.73 -19.26
N PHE A 88 -7.14 33.34 -19.57
CA PHE A 88 -5.84 32.80 -19.15
C PHE A 88 -5.72 32.68 -17.62
N GLN A 89 -6.10 33.74 -16.89
CA GLN A 89 -6.12 33.72 -15.43
C GLN A 89 -7.03 32.61 -14.87
N THR A 90 -8.23 32.44 -15.43
CA THR A 90 -9.17 31.41 -15.02
C THR A 90 -8.62 30.01 -15.26
N LEU A 91 -7.98 29.76 -16.40
CA LEU A 91 -7.36 28.47 -16.72
C LEU A 91 -6.26 28.07 -15.72
N ILE A 92 -5.40 29.03 -15.34
CA ILE A 92 -4.36 28.78 -14.34
C ILE A 92 -4.98 28.44 -12.97
N ILE A 93 -5.99 29.20 -12.54
CA ILE A 93 -6.66 28.94 -11.26
C ILE A 93 -7.29 27.53 -11.26
N VAL A 94 -7.98 27.15 -12.33
CA VAL A 94 -8.59 25.82 -12.46
C VAL A 94 -7.54 24.72 -12.45
N ALA A 95 -6.42 24.90 -13.17
CA ALA A 95 -5.31 23.95 -13.17
C ALA A 95 -4.70 23.76 -11.77
N PHE A 96 -4.56 24.87 -11.02
CA PHE A 96 -4.07 24.82 -9.64
C PHE A 96 -5.02 24.03 -8.72
N PHE A 97 -6.33 24.28 -8.80
CA PHE A 97 -7.31 23.51 -8.01
C PHE A 97 -7.32 22.03 -8.37
N ARG A 98 -7.27 21.69 -9.66
CA ARG A 98 -7.18 20.28 -10.10
C ARG A 98 -5.93 19.60 -9.56
N ALA A 99 -4.78 20.25 -9.67
CA ALA A 99 -3.51 19.71 -9.16
C ALA A 99 -3.56 19.51 -7.63
N THR A 100 -4.15 20.43 -6.89
CA THR A 100 -4.34 20.34 -5.45
C THR A 100 -5.19 19.13 -5.07
N ILE A 101 -6.33 18.92 -5.76
CA ILE A 101 -7.20 17.76 -5.53
C ILE A 101 -6.43 16.47 -5.78
N VAL A 102 -5.68 16.36 -6.88
CA VAL A 102 -4.89 15.15 -7.19
C VAL A 102 -3.87 14.86 -6.10
N ILE A 103 -3.17 15.88 -5.59
CA ILE A 103 -2.22 15.69 -4.49
C ILE A 103 -2.90 15.28 -3.21
N CYS A 104 -4.03 15.88 -2.85
CA CYS A 104 -4.80 15.46 -1.68
C CYS A 104 -5.18 13.98 -1.77
N VAL A 105 -5.63 13.50 -2.93
CA VAL A 105 -5.96 12.09 -3.13
C VAL A 105 -4.71 11.21 -2.97
N ILE A 106 -3.58 11.58 -3.55
CA ILE A 106 -2.33 10.81 -3.41
C ILE A 106 -1.90 10.73 -1.95
N LEU A 107 -1.90 11.86 -1.22
CA LEU A 107 -1.55 11.89 0.20
C LEU A 107 -2.48 11.04 1.05
N LEU A 108 -3.78 11.05 0.75
CA LEU A 108 -4.75 10.17 1.43
C LEU A 108 -4.47 8.69 1.17
N LEU A 109 -4.15 8.31 -0.07
CA LEU A 109 -3.80 6.94 -0.42
C LEU A 109 -2.49 6.51 0.25
N ASP A 110 -1.47 7.36 0.28
CA ASP A 110 -0.20 7.08 0.96
C ASP A 110 -0.40 6.93 2.48
N TYR A 111 -1.22 7.78 3.08
CA TYR A 111 -1.59 7.67 4.49
C TYR A 111 -2.34 6.37 4.79
N TYR A 112 -3.29 5.99 3.94
CA TYR A 112 -4.03 4.74 4.08
C TYR A 112 -3.10 3.52 3.97
N ASN A 113 -2.20 3.49 3.00
CA ASN A 113 -1.19 2.44 2.84
C ASN A 113 -0.23 2.37 4.04
N PHE A 114 0.13 3.52 4.62
CA PHE A 114 0.93 3.56 5.84
C PHE A 114 0.20 2.92 7.03
N LEU A 115 -1.09 3.21 7.22
CA LEU A 115 -1.91 2.61 8.26
C LEU A 115 -2.03 1.09 8.11
N LEU A 116 -2.26 0.58 6.89
CA LEU A 116 -2.33 -0.85 6.62
C LEU A 116 -1.02 -1.56 6.97
N ARG A 117 0.12 -1.01 6.56
CA ARG A 117 1.44 -1.56 6.91
C ARG A 117 1.67 -1.59 8.42
N ARG A 118 1.23 -0.57 9.13
CA ARG A 118 1.33 -0.51 10.59
C ARG A 118 0.50 -1.61 11.24
N GLN A 119 -0.73 -1.86 10.80
CA GLN A 119 -1.57 -2.95 11.29
C GLN A 119 -0.93 -4.32 11.07
N GLU A 120 -0.37 -4.58 9.88
CA GLU A 120 0.35 -5.83 9.59
C GLU A 120 1.56 -6.02 10.53
N HIS A 121 2.30 -4.96 10.82
CA HIS A 121 3.42 -5.03 11.76
C HIS A 121 2.95 -5.35 13.19
N GLU A 122 1.87 -4.74 13.65
CA GLU A 122 1.30 -5.00 14.98
C GLU A 122 0.78 -6.44 15.10
N GLU A 123 0.13 -6.97 14.07
CA GLU A 123 -0.32 -8.36 14.04
C GLU A 123 0.85 -9.36 14.06
N ARG A 124 1.91 -9.11 13.29
CA ARG A 124 3.12 -9.94 13.33
C ARG A 124 3.78 -9.89 14.69
N TYR A 125 3.87 -8.72 15.30
CA TYR A 125 4.42 -8.57 16.64
C TYR A 125 3.61 -9.34 17.68
N ARG A 126 2.28 -9.25 17.66
CA ARG A 126 1.39 -10.01 18.55
C ARG A 126 1.58 -11.52 18.38
N LYS A 127 1.69 -12.02 17.14
CA LYS A 127 1.97 -13.45 16.88
C LYS A 127 3.32 -13.88 17.46
N LEU A 128 4.36 -13.09 17.29
CA LEU A 128 5.69 -13.35 17.86
C LEU A 128 5.66 -13.41 19.39
N VAL A 129 4.99 -12.47 20.04
CA VAL A 129 4.83 -12.46 21.49
C VAL A 129 4.09 -13.71 21.98
N MET A 130 3.02 -14.12 21.30
CA MET A 130 2.27 -15.33 21.63
C MET A 130 3.13 -16.59 21.49
N ILE A 131 3.88 -16.74 20.37
CA ILE A 131 4.78 -17.89 20.18
C ILE A 131 5.85 -17.91 21.25
N THR A 132 6.46 -16.77 21.55
CA THR A 132 7.49 -16.66 22.59
C THR A 132 6.95 -17.03 23.96
N SER A 133 5.73 -16.61 24.29
CA SER A 133 5.07 -16.99 25.56
C SER A 133 4.81 -18.47 25.64
N ASN A 134 4.32 -19.09 24.55
CA ASN A 134 4.08 -20.54 24.49
C ASN A 134 5.38 -21.35 24.68
N VAL A 135 6.43 -20.97 23.93
CA VAL A 135 7.74 -21.64 24.07
C VAL A 135 8.29 -21.49 25.49
N LYS A 136 8.16 -20.33 26.10
CA LYS A 136 8.59 -20.12 27.49
C LYS A 136 7.82 -20.98 28.47
N SER A 137 6.52 -21.16 28.24
CA SER A 137 5.67 -22.07 29.04
C SER A 137 6.11 -23.52 28.86
N GLU A 138 6.37 -23.97 27.63
CA GLU A 138 6.85 -25.33 27.37
C GLU A 138 8.21 -25.59 28.03
N ILE A 139 9.15 -24.67 27.95
CA ILE A 139 10.45 -24.79 28.64
C ILE A 139 10.25 -24.90 30.16
N TYR A 140 9.33 -24.14 30.74
CA TYR A 140 9.03 -24.25 32.17
C TYR A 140 8.49 -25.65 32.53
N PHE A 141 7.56 -26.17 31.75
CA PHE A 141 7.02 -27.53 31.97
C PHE A 141 8.07 -28.62 31.79
N MET A 142 8.94 -28.48 30.76
CA MET A 142 10.05 -29.43 30.57
C MET A 142 11.02 -29.42 31.77
N ASN A 143 11.40 -28.26 32.26
CA ASN A 143 12.27 -28.15 33.43
C ASN A 143 11.61 -28.77 34.69
N LYS A 144 10.32 -28.53 34.88
CA LYS A 144 9.57 -29.13 35.98
C LYS A 144 9.54 -30.67 35.89
N ASN A 145 9.23 -31.21 34.70
CA ASN A 145 9.23 -32.64 34.47
C ASN A 145 10.60 -33.29 34.70
N ASN A 146 11.67 -32.61 34.25
CA ASN A 146 13.04 -33.07 34.49
C ASN A 146 13.36 -33.16 36.00
N MET A 147 12.95 -32.18 36.79
CA MET A 147 13.12 -32.19 38.25
C MET A 147 12.33 -33.35 38.91
N GLU A 148 11.10 -33.59 38.43
CA GLU A 148 10.29 -34.71 38.93
C GLU A 148 10.91 -36.06 38.58
N ILE A 149 11.43 -36.23 37.35
CA ILE A 149 12.16 -37.43 36.93
C ILE A 149 13.42 -37.65 37.79
N GLU A 150 14.21 -36.60 38.04
CA GLU A 150 15.38 -36.67 38.91
C GLU A 150 15.01 -37.11 40.33
N ASP A 151 13.89 -36.64 40.88
CA ASP A 151 13.44 -37.00 42.22
C ASP A 151 13.01 -38.48 42.26
N VAL A 152 12.29 -38.97 41.23
CA VAL A 152 11.91 -40.39 41.11
C VAL A 152 13.16 -41.26 40.98
N MET A 153 14.14 -40.90 40.15
CA MET A 153 15.39 -41.64 40.01
C MET A 153 16.19 -41.69 41.32
N LYS A 154 16.25 -40.60 42.08
CA LYS A 154 16.88 -40.59 43.41
C LYS A 154 16.19 -41.54 44.37
N LYS A 155 14.87 -41.54 44.41
CA LYS A 155 14.06 -42.45 45.25
C LYS A 155 14.28 -43.90 44.86
N ALA A 156 14.29 -44.22 43.56
CA ALA A 156 14.56 -45.57 43.07
C ALA A 156 15.96 -46.02 43.44
N TYR A 157 16.98 -45.14 43.30
CA TYR A 157 18.34 -45.44 43.70
C TYR A 157 18.48 -45.70 45.21
N TYR A 158 17.81 -44.95 46.08
CA TYR A 158 17.80 -45.18 47.51
C TYR A 158 17.12 -46.52 47.86
N LEU A 159 16.01 -46.86 47.20
CA LEU A 159 15.34 -48.13 47.37
C LEU A 159 16.23 -49.30 46.95
N TYR A 160 16.89 -49.18 45.80
CA TYR A 160 17.86 -50.20 45.32
C TYR A 160 18.98 -50.41 46.34
N LYS A 161 19.56 -49.31 46.85
CA LYS A 161 20.64 -49.39 47.83
C LYS A 161 20.17 -50.07 49.14
N PHE A 162 19.01 -49.73 49.66
CA PHE A 162 18.42 -50.30 50.84
C PHE A 162 18.17 -51.80 50.68
N LEU A 163 17.58 -52.21 49.57
CA LEU A 163 17.35 -53.64 49.26
C LEU A 163 18.66 -54.40 49.07
N SER A 164 19.70 -53.80 48.61
CA SER A 164 21.04 -54.37 48.41
C SER A 164 21.79 -54.64 49.75
N GLU A 165 21.58 -53.72 50.72
CA GLU A 165 22.27 -53.80 52.01
C GLU A 165 21.60 -54.86 52.98
N GLU A 166 20.28 -55.07 52.87
CA GLU A 166 19.55 -55.94 53.75
C GLU A 166 19.38 -57.40 53.27
N GLY A 167 20.00 -57.78 52.13
CA GLY A 167 20.01 -59.22 51.67
C GLY A 167 18.66 -59.73 51.14
N TYR A 168 17.79 -58.88 50.64
CA TYR A 168 16.51 -59.29 50.05
C TYR A 168 16.70 -60.02 48.70
N PRO A 169 15.67 -60.83 48.27
CA PRO A 169 15.72 -61.61 47.05
C PRO A 169 16.06 -60.74 45.81
N GLU A 170 16.88 -61.26 44.91
CA GLU A 170 17.42 -60.62 43.74
C GLU A 170 16.34 -60.04 42.80
N GLN A 171 15.16 -60.59 42.76
CA GLN A 171 14.01 -60.14 42.00
C GLN A 171 13.52 -58.72 42.41
N LEU A 172 13.53 -58.38 43.71
CA LEU A 172 13.12 -57.08 44.21
C LEU A 172 14.18 -56.04 43.88
N ARG A 173 15.44 -56.39 43.77
CA ARG A 173 16.55 -55.55 43.41
C ARG A 173 16.50 -55.19 41.92
N GLU A 174 16.21 -56.14 41.04
CA GLU A 174 16.02 -55.92 39.60
C GLU A 174 14.84 -54.99 39.32
N THR A 175 13.69 -55.20 39.95
CA THR A 175 12.50 -54.37 39.76
C THR A 175 12.74 -52.90 40.19
N SER A 176 13.64 -52.64 41.14
CA SER A 176 13.97 -51.28 41.59
C SER A 176 14.90 -50.55 40.62
N LEU A 177 15.54 -51.24 39.66
CA LEU A 177 16.36 -50.67 38.60
C LEU A 177 15.58 -50.35 37.33
N ASP A 178 14.40 -50.96 37.14
CA ASP A 178 13.54 -50.80 35.97
C ASP A 178 12.57 -49.61 36.10
N VAL A 179 12.62 -48.83 37.17
CA VAL A 179 11.85 -47.60 37.41
C VAL A 179 12.66 -46.37 37.07
#